data_347ecd9395b77b42a30d9d1e0c5bbb73
#
_entry.id   347ecd9395b77b42a30d9d1e0c5bbb73
#
_cell.length_a   1.000
_cell.length_b   1.000
_cell.length_c   1.000
_cell.angle_alpha   90.00
_cell.angle_beta   90.00
_cell.angle_gamma   90.00
#
_symmetry.space_group_name_H-M   'P 1'
#
loop_
_entity.id
_entity.type
_entity.pdbx_description
1 polymer ?
#
loop_
_entity_poly.entity_id
_entity_poly.type
_entity_poly.pdbx_seq_one_letter_code
_entity_poly.pdbx_strand_id
1 'polypeptide(L)'
;MTDIRLGGTSRRRGGFFKTLLLALLAMAVVALGAAAWLLFEFEKPTVALDRELRFLGGRVELPLHAADNKSGIRALEITLAQGERTIPVFARTFPRQSWLRAAGPATVSERVVIDARKAGIKEGAAELVVRVRDFSLNGLFQGNRTELRVPVTMDTKPPTLSLAHTQQSLRPGGSGLVVYTVSEPPGRHGVQVGDRFFPGFPGRKANTFVAYIALPWDAGELGATRVVAADEAGNEALLPIAVTFKKVPEKRDTITISDS
;
A
#
# COMPACT_ATOMS: atom_id res chain seq x y z
N MET A 1 -73.53 72.75 -26.95
CA MET A 1 -73.55 71.27 -26.69
C MET A 1 -72.15 70.82 -26.78
N THR A 2 -71.57 70.64 -25.62
CA THR A 2 -70.11 70.38 -25.47
C THR A 2 -69.94 68.90 -25.05
N ASP A 3 -69.43 68.08 -25.95
CA ASP A 3 -69.15 66.69 -25.70
C ASP A 3 -67.80 66.56 -24.97
N ILE A 4 -67.85 66.13 -23.71
CA ILE A 4 -66.65 65.79 -22.91
C ILE A 4 -66.41 64.33 -23.10
N ARG A 5 -65.33 63.97 -23.86
CA ARG A 5 -64.80 62.60 -23.90
C ARG A 5 -63.88 62.38 -22.72
N LEU A 6 -64.32 61.54 -21.80
CA LEU A 6 -63.51 61.01 -20.73
C LEU A 6 -62.56 59.88 -21.29
N GLY A 7 -61.32 60.22 -21.41
CA GLY A 7 -60.25 59.26 -21.78
C GLY A 7 -59.96 58.28 -20.63
N GLY A 8 -60.44 57.04 -20.76
CA GLY A 8 -60.14 55.95 -19.82
C GLY A 8 -58.69 55.50 -19.97
N THR A 9 -57.86 55.80 -19.02
CA THR A 9 -56.52 55.22 -18.91
C THR A 9 -56.64 53.76 -18.46
N SER A 10 -56.61 52.84 -19.41
CA SER A 10 -56.45 51.38 -19.07
C SER A 10 -55.08 51.15 -18.50
N ARG A 11 -54.99 51.01 -17.18
CA ARG A 11 -53.78 50.64 -16.46
C ARG A 11 -53.28 49.30 -16.97
N ARG A 12 -52.11 49.28 -17.63
CA ARG A 12 -51.35 48.09 -18.03
C ARG A 12 -50.84 47.30 -16.78
N ARG A 13 -51.74 46.68 -16.02
CA ARG A 13 -51.42 45.82 -14.92
C ARG A 13 -50.79 44.45 -15.36
N GLY A 14 -50.99 44.05 -16.63
CA GLY A 14 -50.49 42.80 -17.17
C GLY A 14 -48.98 42.77 -17.49
N GLY A 15 -48.33 43.96 -17.65
CA GLY A 15 -46.88 44.00 -17.93
C GLY A 15 -45.99 43.68 -16.71
N PHE A 16 -46.40 44.27 -15.58
CA PHE A 16 -45.62 44.06 -14.32
C PHE A 16 -45.62 42.61 -13.87
N PHE A 17 -46.73 41.90 -13.91
CA PHE A 17 -46.79 40.47 -13.58
C PHE A 17 -45.98 39.62 -14.53
N LYS A 18 -45.94 39.93 -15.82
CA LYS A 18 -45.09 39.18 -16.78
C LYS A 18 -43.59 39.41 -16.53
N THR A 19 -43.19 40.66 -16.26
CA THR A 19 -41.79 40.98 -15.94
C THR A 19 -41.37 40.37 -14.61
N LEU A 20 -42.24 40.39 -13.60
CA LEU A 20 -41.97 39.73 -12.32
C LEU A 20 -41.82 38.22 -12.47
N LEU A 21 -42.70 37.57 -13.23
CA LEU A 21 -42.63 36.13 -13.50
C LEU A 21 -41.34 35.74 -14.24
N LEU A 22 -40.95 36.53 -15.25
CA LEU A 22 -39.70 36.33 -15.99
C LEU A 22 -38.47 36.51 -15.08
N ALA A 23 -38.49 37.50 -14.20
CA ALA A 23 -37.40 37.71 -13.24
C ALA A 23 -37.30 36.57 -12.24
N LEU A 24 -38.44 36.07 -11.75
CA LEU A 24 -38.44 34.87 -10.86
C LEU A 24 -37.96 33.61 -11.58
N LEU A 25 -38.36 33.42 -12.84
CA LEU A 25 -37.89 32.29 -13.64
C LEU A 25 -36.39 32.38 -13.90
N ALA A 26 -35.88 33.57 -14.26
CA ALA A 26 -34.45 33.79 -14.44
C ALA A 26 -33.66 33.52 -13.15
N MET A 27 -34.18 34.00 -12.01
CA MET A 27 -33.59 33.74 -10.70
C MET A 27 -33.57 32.24 -10.36
N ALA A 28 -34.66 31.53 -10.64
CA ALA A 28 -34.76 30.10 -10.46
C ALA A 28 -33.73 29.31 -11.33
N VAL A 29 -33.58 29.73 -12.61
CA VAL A 29 -32.58 29.13 -13.52
C VAL A 29 -31.16 29.40 -13.02
N VAL A 30 -30.85 30.60 -12.55
CA VAL A 30 -29.55 30.92 -11.96
C VAL A 30 -29.32 30.13 -10.70
N ALA A 31 -30.32 30.02 -9.82
CA ALA A 31 -30.22 29.23 -8.58
C ALA A 31 -30.01 27.73 -8.86
N LEU A 32 -30.75 27.19 -9.85
CA LEU A 32 -30.56 25.79 -10.30
C LEU A 32 -29.18 25.57 -10.93
N GLY A 33 -28.71 26.52 -11.75
CA GLY A 33 -27.37 26.48 -12.34
C GLY A 33 -26.26 26.51 -11.26
N ALA A 34 -26.42 27.39 -10.28
CA ALA A 34 -25.48 27.45 -9.13
C ALA A 34 -25.54 26.18 -8.28
N ALA A 35 -26.73 25.65 -8.02
CA ALA A 35 -26.89 24.39 -7.30
C ALA A 35 -26.27 23.22 -8.08
N ALA A 36 -26.48 23.14 -9.38
CA ALA A 36 -25.87 22.15 -10.24
C ALA A 36 -24.33 22.24 -10.20
N TRP A 37 -23.78 23.46 -10.34
CA TRP A 37 -22.33 23.69 -10.28
C TRP A 37 -21.73 23.33 -8.92
N LEU A 38 -22.46 23.49 -7.83
CA LEU A 38 -22.02 23.11 -6.48
C LEU A 38 -22.11 21.60 -6.22
N LEU A 39 -23.08 20.92 -6.81
CA LEU A 39 -23.41 19.51 -6.52
C LEU A 39 -22.82 18.55 -7.54
N PHE A 40 -22.64 18.99 -8.81
CA PHE A 40 -21.99 18.17 -9.83
C PHE A 40 -20.49 18.46 -9.87
N GLU A 41 -19.73 17.41 -9.65
CA GLU A 41 -18.27 17.44 -9.65
C GLU A 41 -17.76 16.60 -10.81
N PHE A 42 -16.90 17.18 -11.66
CA PHE A 42 -16.28 16.47 -12.78
C PHE A 42 -14.88 15.93 -12.46
N GLU A 43 -14.27 16.36 -11.35
CA GLU A 43 -13.01 15.82 -10.88
C GLU A 43 -13.25 14.43 -10.32
N LYS A 44 -12.36 13.50 -10.69
CA LYS A 44 -12.40 12.13 -10.20
C LYS A 44 -11.48 11.99 -9.00
N PRO A 45 -11.80 11.11 -8.05
CA PRO A 45 -10.87 10.77 -6.97
C PRO A 45 -9.56 10.23 -7.56
N THR A 46 -8.45 10.50 -6.88
CA THR A 46 -7.13 9.98 -7.25
C THR A 46 -6.78 8.79 -6.37
N VAL A 47 -5.99 7.87 -6.90
CA VAL A 47 -5.45 6.73 -6.15
C VAL A 47 -4.03 6.46 -6.59
N ALA A 48 -3.15 6.21 -5.62
CA ALA A 48 -1.76 5.86 -5.84
C ALA A 48 -1.31 4.74 -4.90
N LEU A 49 -0.38 3.93 -5.39
CA LEU A 49 0.36 2.95 -4.60
C LEU A 49 1.73 3.54 -4.27
N ASP A 50 2.26 3.26 -3.08
CA ASP A 50 3.55 3.80 -2.63
C ASP A 50 4.75 3.21 -3.38
N ARG A 51 4.55 2.08 -4.03
CA ARG A 51 5.61 1.38 -4.79
C ARG A 51 5.07 0.74 -6.06
N GLU A 52 5.95 0.56 -7.02
CA GLU A 52 5.68 -0.29 -8.18
C GLU A 52 5.53 -1.76 -7.73
N LEU A 53 4.46 -2.40 -8.17
CA LEU A 53 4.19 -3.80 -7.87
C LEU A 53 4.38 -4.63 -9.13
N ARG A 54 5.31 -5.58 -9.06
CA ARG A 54 5.52 -6.59 -10.12
C ARG A 54 5.11 -7.97 -9.63
N PHE A 55 5.41 -8.26 -8.38
CA PHE A 55 5.13 -9.53 -7.73
C PHE A 55 4.27 -9.34 -6.49
N LEU A 56 3.40 -10.31 -6.23
CA LEU A 56 2.62 -10.40 -5.01
C LEU A 56 2.85 -11.79 -4.38
N GLY A 57 3.44 -11.79 -3.20
CA GLY A 57 3.70 -13.00 -2.42
C GLY A 57 2.48 -13.56 -1.68
N GLY A 58 2.71 -14.57 -0.89
CA GLY A 58 1.66 -15.23 -0.11
C GLY A 58 0.97 -14.30 0.87
N ARG A 59 1.69 -13.33 1.44
CA ARG A 59 1.15 -12.29 2.30
C ARG A 59 1.91 -10.99 2.09
N VAL A 60 1.22 -9.99 1.59
CA VAL A 60 1.81 -8.69 1.24
C VAL A 60 1.02 -7.57 1.90
N GLU A 61 1.72 -6.60 2.48
CA GLU A 61 1.14 -5.33 2.89
C GLU A 61 1.23 -4.33 1.75
N LEU A 62 0.07 -3.81 1.35
CA LEU A 62 -0.08 -2.85 0.28
C LEU A 62 -0.49 -1.50 0.87
N PRO A 63 0.44 -0.56 1.05
CA PRO A 63 0.09 0.79 1.38
C PRO A 63 -0.44 1.49 0.13
N LEU A 64 -1.57 2.18 0.29
CA LEU A 64 -2.19 2.96 -0.77
C LEU A 64 -2.75 4.27 -0.24
N HIS A 65 -2.78 5.26 -1.11
CA HIS A 65 -3.34 6.57 -0.84
C HIS A 65 -4.41 6.89 -1.85
N ALA A 66 -5.53 7.38 -1.36
CA ALA A 66 -6.61 7.89 -2.19
C ALA A 66 -6.98 9.30 -1.73
N ALA A 67 -7.31 10.20 -2.64
CA ALA A 67 -7.69 11.57 -2.33
C ALA A 67 -8.81 12.06 -3.22
N ASP A 68 -9.70 12.86 -2.60
CA ASP A 68 -10.77 13.61 -3.24
C ASP A 68 -11.05 14.87 -2.42
N ASN A 69 -10.74 16.03 -2.98
CA ASN A 69 -10.77 17.30 -2.24
C ASN A 69 -12.13 18.00 -2.21
N LYS A 70 -13.11 17.52 -2.96
CA LYS A 70 -14.42 18.19 -3.08
C LYS A 70 -15.54 17.43 -2.38
N SER A 71 -15.93 16.28 -2.93
CA SER A 71 -17.03 15.49 -2.38
C SER A 71 -16.56 14.50 -1.33
N GLY A 72 -15.30 14.08 -1.39
CA GLY A 72 -14.69 13.12 -0.50
C GLY A 72 -14.96 11.68 -0.89
N ILE A 73 -14.14 10.79 -0.38
CA ILE A 73 -14.12 9.37 -0.72
C ILE A 73 -15.33 8.67 -0.09
N ARG A 74 -16.07 7.92 -0.91
CA ARG A 74 -17.22 7.09 -0.51
C ARG A 74 -16.85 5.64 -0.31
N ALA A 75 -16.06 5.07 -1.23
CA ALA A 75 -15.70 3.66 -1.17
C ALA A 75 -14.33 3.43 -1.79
N LEU A 76 -13.62 2.46 -1.20
CA LEU A 76 -12.37 1.92 -1.67
C LEU A 76 -12.51 0.41 -1.78
N GLU A 77 -12.28 -0.14 -2.97
CA GLU A 77 -12.38 -1.58 -3.25
C GLU A 77 -11.11 -2.04 -3.93
N ILE A 78 -10.60 -3.20 -3.51
CA ILE A 78 -9.46 -3.85 -4.16
C ILE A 78 -9.87 -5.25 -4.53
N THR A 79 -9.65 -5.59 -5.79
CA THR A 79 -9.92 -6.92 -6.33
C THR A 79 -8.69 -7.44 -7.08
N LEU A 80 -8.49 -8.75 -7.07
CA LEU A 80 -7.53 -9.43 -7.91
C LEU A 80 -8.28 -10.17 -9.02
N ALA A 81 -7.97 -9.85 -10.26
CA ALA A 81 -8.49 -10.52 -11.44
C ALA A 81 -7.46 -11.54 -11.93
N GLN A 82 -7.86 -12.81 -12.07
CA GLN A 82 -7.03 -13.90 -12.56
C GLN A 82 -7.84 -14.76 -13.54
N GLY A 83 -7.58 -14.58 -14.84
CA GLY A 83 -8.44 -15.12 -15.89
C GLY A 83 -9.86 -14.55 -15.79
N GLU A 84 -10.85 -15.42 -15.76
CA GLU A 84 -12.27 -15.01 -15.63
C GLU A 84 -12.71 -14.76 -14.15
N ARG A 85 -11.85 -15.04 -13.19
CA ARG A 85 -12.17 -14.88 -11.77
C ARG A 85 -11.78 -13.50 -11.28
N THR A 86 -12.68 -12.85 -10.57
CA THR A 86 -12.42 -11.64 -9.80
C THR A 86 -12.61 -11.94 -8.33
N ILE A 87 -11.55 -11.78 -7.56
CA ILE A 87 -11.50 -12.12 -6.14
C ILE A 87 -11.46 -10.83 -5.35
N PRO A 88 -12.46 -10.52 -4.51
CA PRO A 88 -12.42 -9.36 -3.64
C PRO A 88 -11.37 -9.57 -2.54
N VAL A 89 -10.48 -8.60 -2.38
CA VAL A 89 -9.39 -8.63 -1.40
C VAL A 89 -9.66 -7.68 -0.25
N PHE A 90 -10.19 -6.50 -0.58
CA PHE A 90 -10.49 -5.48 0.40
C PHE A 90 -11.66 -4.63 -0.09
N ALA A 91 -12.52 -4.24 0.86
CA ALA A 91 -13.57 -3.27 0.60
C ALA A 91 -13.80 -2.43 1.87
N ARG A 92 -13.85 -1.12 1.69
CA ARG A 92 -14.18 -0.16 2.75
C ARG A 92 -15.11 0.90 2.22
N THR A 93 -16.17 1.17 2.97
CA THR A 93 -17.12 2.25 2.69
C THR A 93 -17.08 3.27 3.81
N PHE A 94 -17.27 4.54 3.44
CA PHE A 94 -17.30 5.65 4.38
C PHE A 94 -18.73 6.20 4.47
N PRO A 95 -19.24 6.49 5.67
CA PRO A 95 -20.55 7.08 5.82
C PRO A 95 -20.56 8.52 5.29
N ARG A 96 -21.69 8.92 4.71
CA ARG A 96 -21.89 10.30 4.28
C ARG A 96 -21.99 11.23 5.49
N GLN A 97 -21.14 12.24 5.55
CA GLN A 97 -21.09 13.22 6.64
C GLN A 97 -21.85 14.52 6.30
N SER A 98 -21.98 14.85 5.02
CA SER A 98 -22.62 16.06 4.54
C SER A 98 -23.35 15.82 3.22
N TRP A 99 -24.35 16.66 2.92
CA TRP A 99 -25.08 16.62 1.65
C TRP A 99 -24.55 17.59 0.59
N LEU A 100 -23.72 18.55 0.97
CA LEU A 100 -23.21 19.58 0.07
C LEU A 100 -21.78 19.30 -0.40
N ARG A 101 -20.81 19.53 0.47
CA ARG A 101 -19.39 19.32 0.19
C ARG A 101 -18.76 18.53 1.33
N ALA A 102 -17.59 17.97 1.09
CA ALA A 102 -16.88 17.16 2.08
C ALA A 102 -17.80 16.09 2.69
N ALA A 103 -18.50 15.38 1.84
CA ALA A 103 -19.44 14.35 2.26
C ALA A 103 -18.74 13.10 2.80
N GLY A 104 -17.46 12.93 2.47
CA GLY A 104 -16.57 11.88 2.97
C GLY A 104 -15.19 12.43 3.33
N PRO A 105 -14.26 11.57 3.76
CA PRO A 105 -12.88 11.94 4.01
C PRO A 105 -12.21 12.42 2.71
N ALA A 106 -11.47 13.54 2.79
CA ALA A 106 -10.74 14.09 1.64
C ALA A 106 -9.53 13.22 1.26
N THR A 107 -8.92 12.55 2.24
CA THR A 107 -7.79 11.66 2.02
C THR A 107 -7.99 10.37 2.82
N VAL A 108 -7.58 9.25 2.24
CA VAL A 108 -7.61 7.94 2.87
C VAL A 108 -6.26 7.28 2.63
N SER A 109 -5.60 6.90 3.71
CA SER A 109 -4.36 6.12 3.69
C SER A 109 -4.64 4.77 4.33
N GLU A 110 -4.50 3.70 3.56
CA GLU A 110 -4.78 2.34 4.03
C GLU A 110 -3.55 1.46 3.85
N ARG A 111 -3.36 0.55 4.80
CA ARG A 111 -2.44 -0.57 4.70
C ARG A 111 -3.23 -1.86 4.54
N VAL A 112 -3.41 -2.28 3.30
CA VAL A 112 -4.21 -3.47 3.00
C VAL A 112 -3.31 -4.69 3.02
N VAL A 113 -3.66 -5.68 3.85
CA VAL A 113 -2.97 -6.97 3.87
C VAL A 113 -3.66 -7.90 2.89
N ILE A 114 -2.95 -8.26 1.84
CA ILE A 114 -3.38 -9.27 0.87
C ILE A 114 -2.82 -10.61 1.31
N ASP A 115 -3.69 -11.57 1.60
CA ASP A 115 -3.34 -12.95 1.91
C ASP A 115 -3.81 -13.86 0.76
N ALA A 116 -2.90 -14.13 -0.15
CA ALA A 116 -3.19 -14.88 -1.37
C ALA A 116 -3.69 -16.31 -1.09
N ARG A 117 -3.19 -16.94 -0.01
CA ARG A 117 -3.59 -18.30 0.37
C ARG A 117 -5.03 -18.34 0.86
N LYS A 118 -5.40 -17.39 1.73
CA LYS A 118 -6.79 -17.28 2.22
C LYS A 118 -7.77 -16.93 1.12
N ALA A 119 -7.34 -16.10 0.18
CA ALA A 119 -8.16 -15.68 -0.96
C ALA A 119 -8.28 -16.77 -2.06
N GLY A 120 -7.54 -17.88 -1.95
CA GLY A 120 -7.55 -18.95 -2.96
C GLY A 120 -6.96 -18.51 -4.31
N ILE A 121 -6.02 -17.56 -4.29
CA ILE A 121 -5.35 -17.04 -5.49
C ILE A 121 -4.25 -18.03 -5.90
N LYS A 122 -4.17 -18.32 -7.21
CA LYS A 122 -3.20 -19.24 -7.77
C LYS A 122 -1.94 -18.51 -8.22
N GLU A 123 -0.85 -19.27 -8.38
CA GLU A 123 0.38 -18.80 -9.01
C GLU A 123 0.16 -18.29 -10.43
N GLY A 124 0.95 -17.31 -10.85
CA GLY A 124 0.98 -16.80 -12.20
C GLY A 124 0.39 -15.41 -12.38
N ALA A 125 0.11 -15.04 -13.62
CA ALA A 125 -0.34 -13.70 -13.97
C ALA A 125 -1.71 -13.36 -13.34
N ALA A 126 -1.81 -12.15 -12.80
CA ALA A 126 -3.02 -11.57 -12.25
C ALA A 126 -3.03 -10.05 -12.47
N GLU A 127 -4.15 -9.41 -12.26
CA GLU A 127 -4.28 -7.97 -12.30
C GLU A 127 -4.86 -7.48 -10.97
N LEU A 128 -4.13 -6.59 -10.30
CA LEU A 128 -4.62 -5.88 -9.13
C LEU A 128 -5.46 -4.69 -9.61
N VAL A 129 -6.71 -4.65 -9.23
CA VAL A 129 -7.65 -3.58 -9.59
C VAL A 129 -8.07 -2.84 -8.33
N VAL A 130 -7.66 -1.58 -8.22
CA VAL A 130 -8.04 -0.68 -7.13
C VAL A 130 -9.10 0.27 -7.65
N ARG A 131 -10.26 0.31 -7.02
CA ARG A 131 -11.39 1.17 -7.35
C ARG A 131 -11.68 2.13 -6.22
N VAL A 132 -11.75 3.41 -6.56
CA VAL A 132 -12.14 4.47 -5.63
C VAL A 132 -13.39 5.15 -6.17
N ARG A 133 -14.36 5.40 -5.29
CA ARG A 133 -15.58 6.16 -5.60
C ARG A 133 -15.70 7.33 -4.64
N ASP A 134 -16.18 8.46 -5.15
CA ASP A 134 -16.50 9.65 -4.37
C ASP A 134 -17.99 9.76 -4.02
N PHE A 135 -18.37 10.85 -3.35
CA PHE A 135 -19.76 11.17 -3.02
C PHE A 135 -20.41 12.14 -4.00
N SER A 136 -19.79 12.45 -5.13
CA SER A 136 -20.38 13.33 -6.13
C SER A 136 -21.74 12.80 -6.62
N LEU A 137 -22.57 13.70 -7.16
CA LEU A 137 -23.88 13.31 -7.70
C LEU A 137 -23.80 12.79 -9.13
N ASN A 138 -22.62 12.68 -9.71
CA ASN A 138 -22.41 12.15 -11.05
C ASN A 138 -22.85 10.69 -11.17
N GLY A 139 -23.11 10.26 -12.40
CA GLY A 139 -23.51 8.89 -12.68
C GLY A 139 -24.80 8.46 -12.00
N LEU A 140 -25.84 9.31 -11.97
CA LEU A 140 -27.11 9.03 -11.29
C LEU A 140 -26.90 8.73 -9.79
N PHE A 141 -26.21 9.61 -9.11
CA PHE A 141 -25.88 9.51 -7.67
C PHE A 141 -24.90 8.38 -7.29
N GLN A 142 -24.23 7.80 -8.27
CA GLN A 142 -23.22 6.73 -8.02
C GLN A 142 -21.84 7.29 -7.65
N GLY A 143 -21.59 8.56 -7.94
CA GLY A 143 -20.30 9.21 -7.77
C GLY A 143 -19.34 9.00 -8.93
N ASN A 144 -18.27 9.79 -8.96
CA ASN A 144 -17.18 9.53 -9.88
C ASN A 144 -16.39 8.31 -9.45
N ARG A 145 -15.80 7.65 -10.40
CA ARG A 145 -15.00 6.43 -10.18
C ARG A 145 -13.65 6.56 -10.85
N THR A 146 -12.63 6.20 -10.11
CA THR A 146 -11.28 5.95 -10.62
C THR A 146 -10.94 4.48 -10.44
N GLU A 147 -10.27 3.93 -11.44
CA GLU A 147 -9.81 2.55 -11.44
C GLU A 147 -8.34 2.52 -11.82
N LEU A 148 -7.51 2.01 -10.93
CA LEU A 148 -6.09 1.75 -11.15
C LEU A 148 -5.92 0.25 -11.38
N ARG A 149 -5.36 -0.14 -12.53
CA ARG A 149 -5.06 -1.52 -12.89
C ARG A 149 -3.57 -1.71 -12.93
N VAL A 150 -3.07 -2.70 -12.21
CA VAL A 150 -1.65 -3.03 -12.11
C VAL A 150 -1.47 -4.50 -12.45
N PRO A 151 -0.79 -4.83 -13.56
CA PRO A 151 -0.43 -6.21 -13.84
C PRO A 151 0.59 -6.70 -12.82
N VAL A 152 0.33 -7.87 -12.25
CA VAL A 152 1.17 -8.49 -11.22
C VAL A 152 1.35 -9.97 -11.48
N THR A 153 2.45 -10.53 -11.00
CA THR A 153 2.65 -11.97 -10.95
C THR A 153 2.46 -12.46 -9.53
N MET A 154 1.55 -13.39 -9.33
CA MET A 154 1.36 -14.06 -8.05
C MET A 154 2.45 -15.12 -7.88
N ASP A 155 3.25 -14.97 -6.84
CA ASP A 155 4.28 -15.92 -6.45
C ASP A 155 4.20 -16.14 -4.93
N THR A 156 3.72 -17.27 -4.51
CA THR A 156 3.51 -17.60 -3.09
C THR A 156 4.51 -18.64 -2.56
N LYS A 157 5.48 -19.01 -3.40
CA LYS A 157 6.47 -20.04 -3.07
C LYS A 157 7.76 -19.39 -2.58
N PRO A 158 8.19 -19.67 -1.34
CA PRO A 158 9.49 -19.20 -0.89
C PRO A 158 10.63 -19.86 -1.66
N PRO A 159 11.77 -19.17 -1.81
CA PRO A 159 12.95 -19.75 -2.42
C PRO A 159 13.46 -20.97 -1.64
N THR A 160 14.10 -21.88 -2.34
CA THR A 160 14.77 -23.04 -1.71
C THR A 160 16.20 -22.68 -1.33
N LEU A 161 16.57 -22.98 -0.08
CA LEU A 161 17.91 -22.74 0.47
C LEU A 161 18.69 -24.04 0.61
N SER A 162 19.99 -24.02 0.28
CA SER A 162 20.91 -25.11 0.57
C SER A 162 22.20 -24.58 1.15
N LEU A 163 22.72 -25.26 2.15
CA LEU A 163 23.99 -24.93 2.80
C LEU A 163 25.14 -25.63 2.06
N ALA A 164 26.10 -24.86 1.54
CA ALA A 164 27.29 -25.40 0.91
C ALA A 164 28.48 -25.50 1.89
N HIS A 165 28.61 -24.50 2.78
CA HIS A 165 29.65 -24.49 3.81
C HIS A 165 29.22 -23.64 4.99
N THR A 166 29.60 -24.03 6.19
CA THR A 166 29.45 -23.23 7.41
C THR A 166 30.59 -23.39 8.35
N GLN A 167 30.90 -22.36 9.13
CA GLN A 167 31.79 -22.45 10.27
C GLN A 167 31.19 -23.36 11.33
N GLN A 168 31.91 -24.38 11.73
CA GLN A 168 31.43 -25.38 12.72
C GLN A 168 31.27 -24.78 14.11
N SER A 169 32.10 -23.82 14.48
CA SER A 169 32.07 -23.21 15.81
C SER A 169 32.49 -21.76 15.78
N LEU A 170 31.88 -20.96 16.65
CA LEU A 170 32.22 -19.57 16.90
C LEU A 170 32.54 -19.34 18.39
N ARG A 171 33.45 -18.41 18.65
CA ARG A 171 33.81 -17.96 20.01
C ARG A 171 33.53 -16.46 20.14
N PRO A 172 33.44 -15.91 21.34
CA PRO A 172 33.39 -14.46 21.53
C PRO A 172 34.54 -13.76 20.80
N GLY A 173 34.23 -12.66 20.09
CA GLY A 173 35.20 -11.93 19.24
C GLY A 173 35.63 -12.69 17.98
N GLY A 174 35.07 -13.86 17.71
CA GLY A 174 35.38 -14.65 16.51
C GLY A 174 34.45 -14.33 15.32
N SER A 175 34.95 -14.67 14.15
CA SER A 175 34.22 -14.57 12.88
C SER A 175 34.15 -15.91 12.17
N GLY A 176 33.22 -16.05 11.24
CA GLY A 176 33.02 -17.24 10.44
C GLY A 176 32.48 -16.94 9.06
N LEU A 177 32.51 -17.95 8.20
CA LEU A 177 32.04 -17.89 6.84
C LEU A 177 30.91 -18.88 6.67
N VAL A 178 29.81 -18.42 6.02
CA VAL A 178 28.70 -19.26 5.60
C VAL A 178 28.52 -19.11 4.09
N VAL A 179 28.52 -20.25 3.39
CA VAL A 179 28.27 -20.31 1.95
C VAL A 179 26.98 -21.08 1.73
N TYR A 180 26.07 -20.48 0.98
CA TYR A 180 24.75 -21.05 0.73
C TYR A 180 24.31 -20.77 -0.70
N THR A 181 23.32 -21.52 -1.16
CA THR A 181 22.67 -21.31 -2.48
C THR A 181 21.20 -20.99 -2.29
N VAL A 182 20.68 -20.18 -3.20
CA VAL A 182 19.27 -19.82 -3.28
C VAL A 182 18.77 -20.23 -4.65
N SER A 183 17.60 -20.86 -4.76
CA SER A 183 17.06 -21.39 -6.04
C SER A 183 16.80 -20.32 -7.11
N GLU A 184 16.65 -19.08 -6.70
CA GLU A 184 16.30 -17.93 -7.54
C GLU A 184 16.98 -16.65 -7.03
N PRO A 185 17.01 -15.56 -7.83
CA PRO A 185 17.57 -14.29 -7.39
C PRO A 185 16.82 -13.75 -6.16
N PRO A 186 17.49 -13.61 -5.00
CA PRO A 186 16.84 -13.12 -3.79
C PRO A 186 16.80 -11.59 -3.75
N GLY A 187 15.71 -11.02 -3.27
CA GLY A 187 15.61 -9.60 -2.98
C GLY A 187 16.37 -9.21 -1.70
N ARG A 188 16.25 -10.03 -0.64
CA ARG A 188 16.99 -9.88 0.62
C ARG A 188 17.50 -11.24 1.06
N HIS A 189 18.79 -11.34 1.37
CA HIS A 189 19.36 -12.59 1.83
C HIS A 189 20.58 -12.39 2.73
N GLY A 190 20.87 -13.36 3.59
CA GLY A 190 21.98 -13.31 4.52
C GLY A 190 21.90 -14.38 5.60
N VAL A 191 22.66 -14.17 6.67
CA VAL A 191 22.66 -15.05 7.85
C VAL A 191 22.24 -14.24 9.07
N GLN A 192 21.30 -14.76 9.81
CA GLN A 192 20.91 -14.23 11.11
C GLN A 192 21.56 -15.03 12.22
N VAL A 193 22.21 -14.34 13.17
CA VAL A 193 22.81 -14.91 14.37
C VAL A 193 22.20 -14.18 15.57
N GLY A 194 21.30 -14.84 16.29
CA GLY A 194 20.46 -14.17 17.29
C GLY A 194 19.70 -13.02 16.67
N ASP A 195 19.88 -11.81 17.19
CA ASP A 195 19.22 -10.57 16.69
C ASP A 195 20.00 -9.86 15.58
N ARG A 196 21.20 -10.36 15.23
CA ARG A 196 22.09 -9.71 14.25
C ARG A 196 21.92 -10.32 12.87
N PHE A 197 21.75 -9.47 11.86
CA PHE A 197 21.69 -9.88 10.47
C PHE A 197 23.00 -9.53 9.75
N PHE A 198 23.56 -10.51 9.07
CA PHE A 198 24.77 -10.40 8.25
C PHE A 198 24.36 -10.59 6.79
N PRO A 199 24.51 -9.56 5.94
CA PRO A 199 24.11 -9.63 4.55
C PRO A 199 24.94 -10.64 3.76
N GLY A 200 24.33 -11.25 2.75
CA GLY A 200 25.01 -12.12 1.81
C GLY A 200 25.60 -11.33 0.64
N PHE A 201 26.73 -11.80 0.14
CA PHE A 201 27.41 -11.25 -1.04
C PHE A 201 27.47 -12.30 -2.14
N PRO A 202 27.43 -11.93 -3.41
CA PRO A 202 27.55 -12.88 -4.51
C PRO A 202 28.83 -13.69 -4.46
N GLY A 203 28.72 -15.01 -4.63
CA GLY A 203 29.83 -15.91 -4.76
C GLY A 203 30.30 -16.05 -6.23
N ARG A 204 31.25 -16.95 -6.47
CA ARG A 204 31.77 -17.21 -7.83
C ARG A 204 30.79 -17.93 -8.75
N LYS A 205 29.94 -18.78 -8.21
CA LYS A 205 28.93 -19.53 -8.96
C LYS A 205 27.61 -18.81 -8.91
N ALA A 206 26.81 -18.90 -9.96
CA ALA A 206 25.47 -18.40 -9.98
C ALA A 206 24.66 -18.94 -8.78
N ASN A 207 23.78 -18.12 -8.26
CA ASN A 207 22.89 -18.45 -7.13
C ASN A 207 23.61 -18.90 -5.85
N THR A 208 24.93 -18.67 -5.76
CA THR A 208 25.74 -18.97 -4.58
C THR A 208 26.11 -17.66 -3.89
N PHE A 209 25.95 -17.63 -2.59
CA PHE A 209 26.17 -16.44 -1.76
C PHE A 209 27.07 -16.76 -0.57
N VAL A 210 27.75 -15.73 -0.09
CA VAL A 210 28.70 -15.82 1.02
C VAL A 210 28.30 -14.77 2.06
N ALA A 211 28.15 -15.17 3.31
CA ALA A 211 27.97 -14.25 4.43
C ALA A 211 29.11 -14.39 5.44
N TYR A 212 29.63 -13.26 5.89
CA TYR A 212 30.60 -13.18 6.96
C TYR A 212 29.86 -12.93 8.27
N ILE A 213 29.91 -13.87 9.20
CA ILE A 213 29.25 -13.77 10.50
C ILE A 213 30.29 -13.49 11.57
N ALA A 214 29.91 -12.76 12.62
CA ALA A 214 30.79 -12.46 13.74
C ALA A 214 30.03 -12.42 15.06
N LEU A 215 30.71 -12.76 16.15
CA LEU A 215 30.21 -12.57 17.51
C LEU A 215 30.92 -11.40 18.18
N PRO A 216 30.23 -10.61 19.02
CA PRO A 216 30.90 -9.67 19.91
C PRO A 216 31.91 -10.36 20.81
N TRP A 217 32.90 -9.62 21.26
CA TRP A 217 33.92 -10.14 22.17
C TRP A 217 33.36 -10.53 23.55
N ASP A 218 32.27 -9.90 23.94
CA ASP A 218 31.54 -10.07 25.20
C ASP A 218 30.32 -11.00 25.07
N ALA A 219 30.17 -11.71 23.94
CA ALA A 219 29.04 -12.59 23.74
C ALA A 219 29.07 -13.76 24.75
N GLY A 220 28.02 -13.87 25.55
CA GLY A 220 27.84 -14.97 26.52
C GLY A 220 27.32 -16.25 25.90
N GLU A 221 26.68 -16.17 24.75
CA GLU A 221 26.04 -17.26 24.01
C GLU A 221 26.00 -17.02 22.51
N LEU A 222 25.75 -18.09 21.76
CA LEU A 222 25.41 -18.00 20.34
C LEU A 222 23.90 -18.15 20.21
N GLY A 223 23.23 -17.11 19.78
CA GLY A 223 21.82 -17.18 19.45
C GLY A 223 21.51 -18.09 18.25
N ALA A 224 20.25 -18.36 17.99
CA ALA A 224 19.82 -19.17 16.85
C ALA A 224 20.46 -18.65 15.55
N THR A 225 21.14 -19.54 14.82
CA THR A 225 21.82 -19.20 13.57
C THR A 225 21.07 -19.81 12.40
N ARG A 226 20.74 -18.99 11.40
CA ARG A 226 19.99 -19.43 10.21
C ARG A 226 20.32 -18.60 8.99
N VAL A 227 20.30 -19.23 7.81
CA VAL A 227 20.24 -18.50 6.53
C VAL A 227 18.82 -18.00 6.36
N VAL A 228 18.69 -16.78 5.90
CA VAL A 228 17.42 -16.12 5.57
C VAL A 228 17.52 -15.67 4.12
N ALA A 229 16.52 -15.96 3.31
CA ALA A 229 16.38 -15.35 2.00
C ALA A 229 14.91 -15.09 1.71
N ALA A 230 14.63 -13.93 1.15
CA ALA A 230 13.32 -13.55 0.62
C ALA A 230 13.45 -13.27 -0.87
N ASP A 231 12.48 -13.72 -1.66
CA ASP A 231 12.38 -13.44 -3.08
C ASP A 231 11.87 -12.00 -3.34
N GLU A 232 11.67 -11.64 -4.60
CA GLU A 232 11.11 -10.34 -4.98
C GLU A 232 9.63 -10.20 -4.60
N ALA A 233 8.91 -11.30 -4.44
CA ALA A 233 7.52 -11.31 -3.97
C ALA A 233 7.40 -11.16 -2.45
N GLY A 234 8.52 -11.27 -1.71
CA GLY A 234 8.57 -11.17 -0.25
C GLY A 234 8.30 -12.49 0.46
N ASN A 235 8.32 -13.64 -0.24
CA ASN A 235 8.23 -14.93 0.42
C ASN A 235 9.57 -15.29 1.06
N GLU A 236 9.56 -15.57 2.36
CA GLU A 236 10.77 -15.80 3.14
C GLU A 236 11.02 -17.31 3.36
N ALA A 237 12.25 -17.72 3.11
CA ALA A 237 12.78 -19.03 3.47
C ALA A 237 13.81 -18.93 4.58
N LEU A 238 13.79 -19.90 5.50
CA LEU A 238 14.68 -19.99 6.64
C LEU A 238 15.35 -21.37 6.63
N LEU A 239 16.69 -21.40 6.72
CA LEU A 239 17.47 -22.62 6.85
C LEU A 239 18.31 -22.56 8.13
N PRO A 240 17.95 -23.31 9.19
CA PRO A 240 18.76 -23.38 10.41
C PRO A 240 20.17 -23.91 10.13
N ILE A 241 21.16 -23.35 10.82
CA ILE A 241 22.58 -23.78 10.75
C ILE A 241 23.03 -24.23 12.13
N ALA A 242 23.63 -25.40 12.19
CA ALA A 242 24.26 -25.89 13.40
C ALA A 242 25.65 -25.27 13.54
N VAL A 243 25.81 -24.33 14.46
CA VAL A 243 27.10 -23.73 14.83
C VAL A 243 27.27 -23.88 16.34
N THR A 244 28.41 -24.38 16.77
CA THR A 244 28.73 -24.59 18.20
C THR A 244 29.33 -23.32 18.81
N PHE A 245 28.83 -22.91 19.96
CA PHE A 245 29.45 -21.84 20.75
C PHE A 245 30.60 -22.39 21.58
N LYS A 246 31.80 -21.86 21.37
CA LYS A 246 32.99 -22.19 22.17
C LYS A 246 33.23 -21.10 23.19
N LYS A 247 32.97 -21.38 24.47
CA LYS A 247 33.36 -20.48 25.56
C LYS A 247 34.89 -20.33 25.60
N VAL A 248 35.34 -19.10 25.78
CA VAL A 248 36.74 -18.79 26.02
C VAL A 248 36.89 -18.55 27.52
N PRO A 249 37.78 -19.30 28.22
CA PRO A 249 38.05 -19.03 29.62
C PRO A 249 38.66 -17.63 29.79
N GLU A 250 38.22 -16.94 30.83
CA GLU A 250 38.77 -15.63 31.18
C GLU A 250 40.25 -15.79 31.55
N LYS A 251 41.14 -15.16 30.81
CA LYS A 251 42.54 -15.12 31.08
C LYS A 251 42.84 -13.90 31.98
N ARG A 252 43.26 -14.14 33.21
CA ARG A 252 43.66 -13.06 34.13
C ARG A 252 45.17 -13.11 34.27
N ASP A 253 45.84 -12.09 33.75
CA ASP A 253 47.27 -11.89 33.93
C ASP A 253 47.47 -10.77 34.98
N THR A 254 48.34 -11.05 35.96
CA THR A 254 48.73 -10.07 36.96
C THR A 254 50.07 -9.47 36.58
N ILE A 255 50.11 -8.18 36.34
CA ILE A 255 51.37 -7.46 36.12
C ILE A 255 51.77 -6.82 37.45
N THR A 256 52.92 -7.23 37.99
CA THR A 256 53.49 -6.62 39.18
C THR A 256 54.46 -5.53 38.73
N ILE A 257 54.14 -4.27 39.06
CA ILE A 257 55.03 -3.14 38.82
C ILE A 257 55.80 -2.92 40.09
N SER A 258 57.14 -3.01 40.05
CA SER A 258 58.03 -2.69 41.17
C SER A 258 58.37 -1.21 41.08
N ASP A 259 58.13 -0.47 42.16
CA ASP A 259 58.62 0.89 42.32
C ASP A 259 60.18 0.85 42.47
N SER A 260 60.86 1.51 41.58
CA SER A 260 62.34 1.70 41.62
C SER A 260 62.69 2.98 42.32
#